data_fd8976be74937fa6aa766f271387e98c
#
_entry.id   fd8976be74937fa6aa766f271387e98c
#
_cell.length_a   1.000
_cell.length_b   1.000
_cell.length_c   1.000
_cell.angle_alpha   90.00
_cell.angle_beta   90.00
_cell.angle_gamma   90.00
#
_symmetry.space_group_name_H-M   'P 1'
#
loop_
_entity.id
_entity.type
_entity.pdbx_description
1 polymer ?
#
loop_
_entity_poly.entity_id
_entity_poly.type
_entity_poly.pdbx_seq_one_letter_code
_entity_poly.pdbx_strand_id
1 'polypeptide(L)'
;RSFKDIPYINEYSGFIEDKIKIEIGKRSIELSAGSRFTKIDTKGADFDVIVDPRFNARVTLLENRWNKKGWESLSIRVGWGIQHKMPTLAYLYPDPAYIDKASFSFKDDANDHKLAVITTNVFETDNDHLKIPKSNNFEIGVDFKVLNINASLAYFKEKLTHGYNQAGYAVPYQYREYNYSSSLTNPEYVNGEVVENGTSVGYRTLKTFGVFQRPDNGIKTDKWGIEYSFDFGKIDVIKTSILVDGAFFHTKTFDNSLKMIHESRYINNEPYPYVGLYVGGTNVGNGNLYQRLNTNLRLVTHIPQLRLVFTLGAQCVWMDKSKALSKYQGQCLAYMKDDDGNIIEGNVEKDKTYNKYINPVAYMDQDGTIHPFTETEANDPVFQHMIKSGKSTYFVEDSLDPYFMLNLRMTKEIGKFASLSFYAN
;
A
#
# COMPACT_ATOMS: atom_id res chain seq x y z
N ARG A 1 24.33 12.64 -1.03
CA ARG A 1 23.71 13.80 -0.38
C ARG A 1 24.06 13.78 1.12
N SER A 2 24.46 14.91 1.68
CA SER A 2 24.70 15.02 3.12
C SER A 2 23.37 15.25 3.84
N PHE A 3 23.19 14.68 5.04
CA PHE A 3 22.03 15.00 5.91
C PHE A 3 21.90 16.50 6.20
N LYS A 4 23.00 17.27 6.10
CA LYS A 4 22.97 18.72 6.25
C LYS A 4 22.25 19.45 5.11
N ASP A 5 22.12 18.79 3.95
CA ASP A 5 21.50 19.36 2.75
C ASP A 5 19.99 19.05 2.69
N ILE A 6 19.49 18.18 3.59
CA ILE A 6 18.07 17.83 3.69
C ILE A 6 17.38 18.87 4.57
N PRO A 7 16.36 19.60 4.06
CA PRO A 7 15.59 20.54 4.86
C PRO A 7 14.87 19.81 5.99
N TYR A 8 14.64 20.49 7.09
CA TYR A 8 13.79 19.98 8.16
C TYR A 8 12.32 20.32 7.93
N ILE A 9 11.44 19.55 8.53
CA ILE A 9 10.00 19.81 8.55
C ILE A 9 9.64 20.35 9.92
N ASN A 10 9.00 21.51 9.96
CA ASN A 10 8.32 22.03 11.14
C ASN A 10 6.84 21.72 11.05
N GLU A 11 6.29 21.11 12.06
CA GLU A 11 4.86 20.87 12.20
C GLU A 11 4.31 21.66 13.38
N TYR A 12 3.38 22.54 13.10
CA TYR A 12 2.65 23.34 14.09
C TYR A 12 1.22 22.81 14.17
N SER A 13 0.84 22.27 15.31
CA SER A 13 -0.51 21.72 15.51
C SER A 13 -1.19 22.33 16.72
N GLY A 14 -2.48 22.65 16.55
CA GLY A 14 -3.38 23.04 17.61
C GLY A 14 -4.70 22.27 17.48
N PHE A 15 -5.40 22.08 18.59
CA PHE A 15 -6.74 21.46 18.53
C PHE A 15 -7.70 22.18 19.45
N ILE A 16 -8.98 22.09 19.08
CA ILE A 16 -10.12 22.50 19.89
C ILE A 16 -11.11 21.37 19.96
N GLU A 17 -11.61 21.08 21.15
CA GLU A 17 -12.62 20.03 21.36
C GLU A 17 -13.58 20.50 22.45
N ASP A 18 -14.88 20.26 22.23
CA ASP A 18 -15.93 20.46 23.20
C ASP A 18 -16.66 19.14 23.47
N LYS A 19 -17.04 18.93 24.73
CA LYS A 19 -17.76 17.75 25.21
C LYS A 19 -18.96 18.17 26.01
N ILE A 20 -20.12 17.69 25.56
CA ILE A 20 -21.41 17.95 26.20
C ILE A 20 -21.97 16.62 26.71
N LYS A 21 -22.33 16.56 27.98
CA LYS A 21 -23.06 15.43 28.55
C LYS A 21 -24.38 15.94 29.15
N ILE A 22 -25.48 15.33 28.68
CA ILE A 22 -26.83 15.61 29.15
C ILE A 22 -27.37 14.32 29.77
N GLU A 23 -27.78 14.37 31.03
CA GLU A 23 -28.38 13.24 31.72
C GLU A 23 -29.87 13.49 31.97
N ILE A 24 -30.71 12.54 31.55
CA ILE A 24 -32.18 12.60 31.68
C ILE A 24 -32.64 11.29 32.31
N GLY A 25 -32.71 11.25 33.61
CA GLY A 25 -33.08 10.05 34.36
C GLY A 25 -32.12 8.89 34.15
N LYS A 26 -32.58 7.81 33.49
CA LYS A 26 -31.75 6.64 33.14
C LYS A 26 -31.14 6.70 31.73
N ARG A 27 -31.21 7.86 31.11
CA ARG A 27 -30.70 8.10 29.75
C ARG A 27 -29.63 9.16 29.80
N SER A 28 -28.67 9.09 28.88
CA SER A 28 -27.69 10.15 28.68
C SER A 28 -27.35 10.32 27.21
N ILE A 29 -26.98 11.54 26.84
CA ILE A 29 -26.46 11.88 25.54
C ILE A 29 -25.09 12.50 25.80
N GLU A 30 -24.07 11.91 25.20
CA GLU A 30 -22.69 12.42 25.22
C GLU A 30 -22.33 12.81 23.80
N LEU A 31 -21.95 14.03 23.58
CA LEU A 31 -21.49 14.57 22.31
C LEU A 31 -20.07 15.10 22.48
N SER A 32 -19.22 14.81 21.54
CA SER A 32 -17.88 15.40 21.44
C SER A 32 -17.65 15.85 20.01
N ALA A 33 -17.31 17.10 19.83
CA ALA A 33 -16.97 17.68 18.53
C ALA A 33 -15.66 18.46 18.66
N GLY A 34 -14.77 18.27 17.71
CA GLY A 34 -13.49 18.95 17.73
C GLY A 34 -12.81 18.97 16.36
N SER A 35 -11.76 19.72 16.29
CA SER A 35 -10.90 19.75 15.10
C SER A 35 -9.45 19.99 15.49
N ARG A 36 -8.54 19.31 14.78
CA ARG A 36 -7.11 19.61 14.80
C ARG A 36 -6.80 20.44 13.57
N PHE A 37 -5.94 21.44 13.76
CA PHE A 37 -5.39 22.28 12.70
C PHE A 37 -3.90 22.05 12.67
N THR A 38 -3.36 21.71 11.52
CA THR A 38 -1.92 21.45 11.35
C THR A 38 -1.39 22.26 10.17
N LYS A 39 -0.31 23.01 10.38
CA LYS A 39 0.47 23.66 9.33
C LYS A 39 1.83 22.98 9.27
N ILE A 40 2.22 22.60 8.07
CA ILE A 40 3.57 22.13 7.77
C ILE A 40 4.33 23.30 7.15
N ASP A 41 5.50 23.59 7.70
CA ASP A 41 6.46 24.53 7.18
C ASP A 41 7.73 23.77 6.78
N THR A 42 8.08 23.85 5.51
CA THR A 42 9.24 23.16 4.94
C THR A 42 9.71 23.88 3.69
N LYS A 43 10.99 23.78 3.38
CA LYS A 43 11.57 24.45 2.21
C LYS A 43 11.06 23.81 0.91
N GLY A 44 10.52 24.61 0.00
CA GLY A 44 10.14 24.17 -1.36
C GLY A 44 8.77 23.50 -1.48
N ALA A 45 8.01 23.33 -0.39
CA ALA A 45 6.62 22.90 -0.45
C ALA A 45 5.76 23.73 0.50
N ASP A 46 4.72 24.32 -0.01
CA ASP A 46 3.73 25.07 0.78
C ASP A 46 2.42 24.29 0.82
N PHE A 47 2.13 23.73 1.97
CA PHE A 47 0.87 23.04 2.21
C PHE A 47 -0.12 23.98 2.89
N ASP A 48 -1.37 23.93 2.45
CA ASP A 48 -2.46 24.61 3.15
C ASP A 48 -2.58 24.11 4.60
N VAL A 49 -3.28 24.90 5.42
CA VAL A 49 -3.63 24.45 6.77
C VAL A 49 -4.54 23.24 6.68
N ILE A 50 -4.09 22.15 7.26
CA ILE A 50 -4.81 20.89 7.31
C ILE A 50 -5.83 20.95 8.45
N VAL A 51 -7.05 20.52 8.17
CA VAL A 51 -8.14 20.52 9.14
C VAL A 51 -8.66 19.08 9.30
N ASP A 52 -8.54 18.55 10.51
CA ASP A 52 -8.97 17.20 10.90
C ASP A 52 -10.17 17.26 11.85
N PRO A 53 -11.40 17.45 11.33
CA PRO A 53 -12.59 17.43 12.16
C PRO A 53 -12.91 16.04 12.66
N ARG A 54 -13.47 15.95 13.88
CA ARG A 54 -14.00 14.73 14.48
C ARG A 54 -15.28 15.03 15.23
N PHE A 55 -16.18 14.08 15.15
CA PHE A 55 -17.46 14.09 15.87
C PHE A 55 -17.71 12.71 16.45
N ASN A 56 -18.10 12.66 17.72
CA ASN A 56 -18.53 11.45 18.38
C ASN A 56 -19.83 11.72 19.14
N ALA A 57 -20.76 10.80 19.06
CA ALA A 57 -21.99 10.81 19.80
C ALA A 57 -22.22 9.45 20.47
N ARG A 58 -22.63 9.45 21.72
CA ARG A 58 -23.11 8.27 22.44
C ARG A 58 -24.46 8.59 23.07
N VAL A 59 -25.44 7.78 22.74
CA VAL A 59 -26.78 7.84 23.33
C VAL A 59 -26.98 6.61 24.19
N THR A 60 -27.06 6.79 25.49
CA THR A 60 -27.41 5.73 26.44
C THR A 60 -28.92 5.74 26.59
N LEU A 61 -29.57 4.70 26.04
CA LEU A 61 -31.03 4.53 26.07
C LEU A 61 -31.52 4.00 27.40
N LEU A 62 -30.70 3.19 28.06
CA LEU A 62 -30.98 2.58 29.35
C LEU A 62 -29.69 2.49 30.17
N GLU A 63 -29.72 2.94 31.40
CA GLU A 63 -28.69 2.71 32.39
C GLU A 63 -29.37 2.37 33.74
N ASN A 64 -29.24 1.11 34.16
CA ASN A 64 -29.86 0.61 35.37
C ASN A 64 -28.82 0.18 36.39
N ARG A 65 -28.27 1.16 37.13
CA ARG A 65 -27.13 0.99 38.03
C ARG A 65 -27.44 0.10 39.26
N TRP A 66 -28.72 -0.11 39.59
CA TRP A 66 -29.15 -0.72 40.86
C TRP A 66 -29.77 -2.12 40.74
N ASN A 67 -30.12 -2.56 39.53
CA ASN A 67 -30.75 -3.85 39.32
C ASN A 67 -29.89 -4.76 38.45
N LYS A 68 -29.16 -5.67 39.10
CA LYS A 68 -28.30 -6.66 38.42
C LYS A 68 -29.08 -7.81 37.75
N LYS A 69 -30.42 -7.72 37.71
CA LYS A 69 -31.29 -8.72 37.07
C LYS A 69 -31.89 -8.13 35.81
N GLY A 70 -31.48 -8.63 34.63
CA GLY A 70 -31.99 -8.21 33.33
C GLY A 70 -31.06 -7.22 32.60
N TRP A 71 -31.63 -6.28 31.85
CA TRP A 71 -30.88 -5.26 31.09
C TRP A 71 -30.29 -4.21 32.06
N GLU A 72 -28.98 -4.06 32.03
CA GLU A 72 -28.27 -3.09 32.84
C GLU A 72 -27.96 -1.82 32.04
N SER A 73 -27.53 -1.95 30.79
CA SER A 73 -27.28 -0.79 29.92
C SER A 73 -27.51 -1.12 28.45
N LEU A 74 -27.86 -0.08 27.69
CA LEU A 74 -27.95 -0.10 26.24
C LEU A 74 -27.50 1.27 25.71
N SER A 75 -26.49 1.32 24.85
CA SER A 75 -26.02 2.55 24.23
C SER A 75 -25.79 2.36 22.75
N ILE A 76 -26.02 3.43 21.99
CA ILE A 76 -25.64 3.55 20.58
C ILE A 76 -24.54 4.59 20.51
N ARG A 77 -23.48 4.29 19.76
CA ARG A 77 -22.39 5.23 19.49
C ARG A 77 -22.24 5.45 17.99
N VAL A 78 -21.89 6.67 17.63
CA VAL A 78 -21.56 7.07 16.26
C VAL A 78 -20.27 7.90 16.31
N GLY A 79 -19.34 7.59 15.44
CA GLY A 79 -18.11 8.33 15.25
C GLY A 79 -17.92 8.70 13.79
N TRP A 80 -17.47 9.90 13.54
CA TRP A 80 -17.02 10.35 12.22
C TRP A 80 -15.81 11.26 12.36
N GLY A 81 -14.87 11.13 11.44
CA GLY A 81 -13.72 12.03 11.42
C GLY A 81 -12.90 11.94 10.15
N ILE A 82 -12.16 12.99 9.93
CA ILE A 82 -11.15 13.09 8.87
C ILE A 82 -9.78 13.06 9.54
N GLN A 83 -8.84 12.35 8.92
CA GLN A 83 -7.46 12.26 9.35
C GLN A 83 -6.54 12.38 8.13
N HIS A 84 -5.52 13.22 8.24
CA HIS A 84 -4.47 13.35 7.26
C HIS A 84 -3.17 12.69 7.76
N LYS A 85 -2.41 12.11 6.82
CA LYS A 85 -1.10 11.53 7.10
C LYS A 85 -0.01 12.45 6.56
N MET A 86 0.77 13.04 7.46
CA MET A 86 1.85 13.95 7.08
C MET A 86 2.91 13.23 6.23
N PRO A 87 3.51 13.93 5.24
CA PRO A 87 4.60 13.37 4.45
C PRO A 87 5.87 13.24 5.32
N THR A 88 6.68 12.25 5.00
CA THR A 88 8.03 12.14 5.56
C THR A 88 9.04 12.87 4.68
N LEU A 89 10.23 13.16 5.22
CA LEU A 89 11.33 13.76 4.46
C LEU A 89 11.66 12.97 3.19
N ALA A 90 11.56 11.64 3.22
CA ALA A 90 11.81 10.79 2.06
C ALA A 90 10.81 10.97 0.92
N TYR A 91 9.60 11.46 1.20
CA TYR A 91 8.62 11.81 0.17
C TYR A 91 8.77 13.23 -0.34
N LEU A 92 9.23 14.16 0.51
CA LEU A 92 9.39 15.57 0.14
C LEU A 92 10.74 15.85 -0.51
N TYR A 93 11.79 15.14 -0.07
CA TYR A 93 13.17 15.36 -0.50
C TYR A 93 13.86 14.03 -0.83
N PRO A 94 13.37 13.29 -1.84
CA PRO A 94 14.03 12.08 -2.29
C PRO A 94 15.43 12.38 -2.83
N ASP A 95 16.31 11.38 -2.81
CA ASP A 95 17.64 11.54 -3.39
C ASP A 95 17.54 11.58 -4.92
N PRO A 96 18.38 12.42 -5.59
CA PRO A 96 18.47 12.43 -7.04
C PRO A 96 18.80 11.05 -7.60
N ALA A 97 18.28 10.75 -8.78
CA ALA A 97 18.62 9.53 -9.51
C ALA A 97 19.88 9.73 -10.37
N TYR A 98 20.85 8.84 -10.20
CA TYR A 98 22.07 8.79 -11.01
C TYR A 98 21.93 7.65 -12.01
N ILE A 99 21.95 7.98 -13.29
CA ILE A 99 21.81 7.02 -14.38
C ILE A 99 23.12 6.96 -15.16
N ASP A 100 23.80 5.83 -15.01
CA ASP A 100 25.07 5.57 -15.67
C ASP A 100 24.86 4.81 -16.97
N LYS A 101 25.52 5.27 -18.03
CA LYS A 101 25.63 4.58 -19.33
C LYS A 101 27.08 4.40 -19.72
N ALA A 102 27.43 3.17 -20.03
CA ALA A 102 28.73 2.91 -20.66
C ALA A 102 28.73 3.52 -22.05
N SER A 103 29.59 4.55 -22.23
CA SER A 103 29.85 5.24 -23.49
C SER A 103 30.94 4.57 -24.29
N PHE A 104 31.90 3.94 -23.61
CA PHE A 104 32.99 3.18 -24.19
C PHE A 104 33.51 2.16 -23.18
N SER A 105 33.95 1.02 -23.69
CA SER A 105 34.62 -0.01 -22.87
C SER A 105 35.69 -0.67 -23.72
N PHE A 106 36.92 -0.62 -23.26
CA PHE A 106 38.07 -1.28 -23.87
C PHE A 106 38.84 -2.06 -22.83
N LYS A 107 39.31 -3.23 -23.21
CA LYS A 107 40.15 -4.08 -22.37
C LYS A 107 41.14 -4.84 -23.22
N ASP A 108 42.43 -4.67 -22.91
CA ASP A 108 43.55 -5.47 -23.41
C ASP A 108 44.25 -6.11 -22.22
N ASP A 109 44.02 -7.39 -22.01
CA ASP A 109 44.61 -8.14 -20.90
C ASP A 109 46.12 -8.42 -21.15
N ALA A 110 46.57 -8.42 -22.39
CA ALA A 110 47.99 -8.68 -22.72
C ALA A 110 48.90 -7.51 -22.30
N ASN A 111 48.38 -6.30 -22.40
CA ASN A 111 49.10 -5.06 -22.06
C ASN A 111 48.57 -4.41 -20.77
N ASP A 112 47.67 -5.06 -20.06
CA ASP A 112 46.97 -4.55 -18.84
C ASP A 112 46.40 -3.14 -19.05
N HIS A 113 45.89 -2.87 -20.26
CA HIS A 113 45.27 -1.60 -20.60
C HIS A 113 43.74 -1.69 -20.58
N LYS A 114 43.09 -0.85 -19.77
CA LYS A 114 41.66 -0.81 -19.61
C LYS A 114 41.17 0.63 -19.61
N LEU A 115 40.14 0.90 -20.42
CA LEU A 115 39.46 2.18 -20.45
C LEU A 115 37.97 2.00 -20.42
N ALA A 116 37.32 2.56 -19.42
CA ALA A 116 35.85 2.65 -19.35
C ALA A 116 35.45 4.13 -19.29
N VAL A 117 34.60 4.57 -20.21
CA VAL A 117 33.99 5.89 -20.19
C VAL A 117 32.49 5.72 -19.87
N ILE A 118 32.10 6.33 -18.79
CA ILE A 118 30.70 6.27 -18.31
C ILE A 118 30.10 7.68 -18.36
N THR A 119 28.95 7.82 -19.02
CA THR A 119 28.16 9.04 -18.99
C THR A 119 27.13 8.91 -17.86
N THR A 120 27.23 9.77 -16.84
CA THR A 120 26.30 9.86 -15.74
C THR A 120 25.34 11.03 -15.95
N ASN A 121 24.04 10.76 -15.91
CA ASN A 121 23.00 11.78 -15.89
C ASN A 121 22.36 11.79 -14.51
N VAL A 122 22.08 12.99 -14.00
CA VAL A 122 21.47 13.19 -12.68
C VAL A 122 20.08 13.79 -12.89
N PHE A 123 19.08 13.15 -12.31
CA PHE A 123 17.68 13.59 -12.40
C PHE A 123 17.12 13.86 -11.03
N GLU A 124 16.41 14.96 -10.87
CA GLU A 124 15.62 15.22 -9.68
C GLU A 124 14.42 14.28 -9.63
N THR A 125 14.14 13.78 -8.45
CA THR A 125 13.09 12.76 -8.23
C THR A 125 11.94 13.25 -7.36
N ASP A 126 11.93 14.52 -6.99
CA ASP A 126 10.87 15.15 -6.24
C ASP A 126 9.55 15.26 -7.03
N ASN A 127 8.45 15.47 -6.32
CA ASN A 127 7.13 15.65 -6.89
C ASN A 127 6.43 16.86 -6.24
N ASP A 128 6.47 18.00 -6.92
CA ASP A 128 5.85 19.25 -6.47
C ASP A 128 4.32 19.18 -6.37
N HIS A 129 3.72 18.14 -6.97
CA HIS A 129 2.27 17.91 -6.95
C HIS A 129 1.83 16.91 -5.89
N LEU A 130 2.72 16.54 -4.97
CA LEU A 130 2.43 15.59 -3.91
C LEU A 130 1.34 16.13 -2.98
N LYS A 131 0.27 15.35 -2.80
CA LYS A 131 -0.87 15.68 -1.95
C LYS A 131 -0.78 14.95 -0.62
N ILE A 132 -1.33 15.55 0.42
CA ILE A 132 -1.42 14.89 1.73
C ILE A 132 -2.55 13.86 1.71
N PRO A 133 -2.28 12.59 2.05
CA PRO A 133 -3.30 11.54 2.15
C PRO A 133 -4.38 11.89 3.15
N LYS A 134 -5.62 11.61 2.77
CA LYS A 134 -6.81 11.87 3.56
C LYS A 134 -7.60 10.61 3.79
N SER A 135 -7.85 10.25 5.05
CA SER A 135 -8.75 9.18 5.46
C SER A 135 -10.04 9.75 6.03
N ASN A 136 -11.18 9.30 5.52
CA ASN A 136 -12.51 9.60 6.04
C ASN A 136 -13.03 8.35 6.72
N ASN A 137 -13.27 8.44 8.04
CA ASN A 137 -13.64 7.35 8.90
C ASN A 137 -15.05 7.56 9.44
N PHE A 138 -15.86 6.52 9.41
CA PHE A 138 -17.19 6.47 9.99
C PHE A 138 -17.36 5.18 10.77
N GLU A 139 -17.96 5.25 11.95
CA GLU A 139 -18.29 4.11 12.78
C GLU A 139 -19.69 4.29 13.39
N ILE A 140 -20.46 3.21 13.47
CA ILE A 140 -21.65 3.12 14.27
C ILE A 140 -21.61 1.81 15.08
N GLY A 141 -21.94 1.89 16.35
CA GLY A 141 -21.90 0.73 17.23
C GLY A 141 -23.04 0.71 18.24
N VAL A 142 -23.29 -0.49 18.75
CA VAL A 142 -24.23 -0.74 19.85
C VAL A 142 -23.48 -1.47 20.94
N ASP A 143 -23.56 -0.94 22.15
CA ASP A 143 -23.01 -1.55 23.36
C ASP A 143 -24.17 -1.90 24.29
N PHE A 144 -24.19 -3.12 24.79
CA PHE A 144 -25.22 -3.52 25.76
C PHE A 144 -24.65 -4.39 26.86
N LYS A 145 -25.30 -4.29 28.01
CA LYS A 145 -25.02 -5.14 29.16
C LYS A 145 -26.30 -5.76 29.66
N VAL A 146 -26.30 -7.08 29.71
CA VAL A 146 -27.43 -7.89 30.19
C VAL A 146 -26.90 -8.95 31.15
N LEU A 147 -27.35 -8.94 32.38
CA LEU A 147 -26.81 -9.81 33.43
C LEU A 147 -25.30 -9.58 33.58
N ASN A 148 -24.52 -10.64 33.39
CA ASN A 148 -23.03 -10.55 33.43
C ASN A 148 -22.39 -10.43 32.03
N ILE A 149 -23.22 -10.30 30.98
CA ILE A 149 -22.73 -10.26 29.60
C ILE A 149 -22.58 -8.81 29.16
N ASN A 150 -21.35 -8.40 28.81
CA ASN A 150 -21.08 -7.16 28.11
C ASN A 150 -20.90 -7.49 26.63
N ALA A 151 -21.60 -6.80 25.75
CA ALA A 151 -21.48 -7.01 24.33
C ALA A 151 -21.34 -5.69 23.57
N SER A 152 -20.58 -5.72 22.51
CA SER A 152 -20.36 -4.63 21.58
C SER A 152 -20.43 -5.15 20.15
N LEU A 153 -21.14 -4.42 19.31
CA LEU A 153 -21.18 -4.63 17.86
C LEU A 153 -20.95 -3.30 17.18
N ALA A 154 -20.01 -3.24 16.24
CA ALA A 154 -19.70 -2.03 15.50
C ALA A 154 -19.58 -2.31 14.00
N TYR A 155 -20.12 -1.42 13.20
CA TYR A 155 -19.85 -1.30 11.78
C TYR A 155 -18.95 -0.09 11.56
N PHE A 156 -17.90 -0.23 10.75
CA PHE A 156 -17.04 0.86 10.38
C PHE A 156 -16.83 0.93 8.86
N LYS A 157 -16.52 2.13 8.40
CA LYS A 157 -16.13 2.40 7.01
C LYS A 157 -15.00 3.41 6.98
N GLU A 158 -13.96 3.11 6.21
CA GLU A 158 -12.81 3.97 5.98
C GLU A 158 -12.59 4.16 4.49
N LYS A 159 -12.33 5.40 4.08
CA LYS A 159 -11.98 5.73 2.70
C LYS A 159 -10.70 6.57 2.69
N LEU A 160 -9.61 5.96 2.24
CA LEU A 160 -8.32 6.64 2.00
C LEU A 160 -8.26 7.15 0.56
N THR A 161 -7.82 8.39 0.40
CA THR A 161 -7.51 9.01 -0.89
C THR A 161 -6.11 9.61 -0.86
N HIS A 162 -5.46 9.69 -2.01
CA HIS A 162 -4.11 10.24 -2.18
C HIS A 162 -3.05 9.55 -1.31
N GLY A 163 -3.21 8.24 -1.01
CA GLY A 163 -2.21 7.49 -0.27
C GLY A 163 -0.86 7.49 -0.99
N TYR A 164 0.22 7.61 -0.23
CA TYR A 164 1.57 7.66 -0.77
C TYR A 164 2.00 6.32 -1.35
N ASN A 165 2.71 6.38 -2.46
CA ASN A 165 3.44 5.28 -3.07
C ASN A 165 4.65 5.80 -3.86
N GLN A 166 5.36 4.89 -4.53
CA GLN A 166 6.40 5.20 -5.49
C GLN A 166 5.91 4.81 -6.88
N ALA A 167 6.06 5.73 -7.84
CA ALA A 167 5.75 5.49 -9.23
C ALA A 167 7.02 5.50 -10.08
N GLY A 168 7.13 4.57 -11.04
CA GLY A 168 8.17 4.62 -12.06
C GLY A 168 8.00 5.86 -12.92
N TYR A 169 9.08 6.59 -13.12
CA TYR A 169 9.14 7.80 -13.92
C TYR A 169 10.30 7.70 -14.93
N ALA A 170 10.13 8.26 -16.10
CA ALA A 170 11.12 8.23 -17.15
C ALA A 170 11.35 9.62 -17.72
N VAL A 171 12.61 9.95 -17.98
CA VAL A 171 13.02 11.21 -18.60
C VAL A 171 13.92 10.90 -19.80
N PRO A 172 13.64 11.44 -20.99
CA PRO A 172 14.51 11.26 -22.15
C PRO A 172 15.84 11.97 -21.94
N TYR A 173 16.92 11.33 -22.37
CA TYR A 173 18.25 11.92 -22.40
C TYR A 173 19.09 11.36 -23.53
N GLN A 174 20.26 11.98 -23.77
CA GLN A 174 21.17 11.56 -24.80
C GLN A 174 22.55 11.22 -24.19
N TYR A 175 23.22 10.25 -24.81
CA TYR A 175 24.58 9.90 -24.46
C TYR A 175 25.39 9.59 -25.71
N ARG A 176 26.74 9.72 -25.62
CA ARG A 176 27.65 9.33 -26.69
C ARG A 176 28.00 7.86 -26.55
N GLU A 177 27.89 7.11 -27.62
CA GLU A 177 28.45 5.77 -27.75
C GLU A 177 29.63 5.84 -28.73
N TYR A 178 30.84 5.66 -28.21
CA TYR A 178 32.05 5.72 -29.02
C TYR A 178 32.20 4.45 -29.83
N ASN A 179 32.76 4.59 -31.04
CA ASN A 179 32.99 3.48 -31.94
C ASN A 179 34.07 2.55 -31.36
N TYR A 180 33.74 1.27 -31.26
CA TYR A 180 34.74 0.25 -30.92
C TYR A 180 35.23 -0.43 -32.19
N SER A 181 36.55 -0.62 -32.28
CA SER A 181 37.20 -1.42 -33.32
C SER A 181 38.21 -2.37 -32.69
N SER A 182 38.28 -3.58 -33.22
CA SER A 182 39.30 -4.56 -32.80
C SER A 182 40.75 -4.13 -33.13
N SER A 183 40.91 -3.06 -33.91
CA SER A 183 42.22 -2.47 -34.22
C SER A 183 42.73 -1.48 -33.18
N LEU A 184 41.90 -1.12 -32.20
CA LEU A 184 42.32 -0.27 -31.09
C LEU A 184 43.33 -1.01 -30.20
N THR A 185 44.42 -0.34 -29.84
CA THR A 185 45.49 -0.89 -29.02
C THR A 185 45.75 -0.11 -27.75
N ASN A 186 45.60 1.20 -27.79
CA ASN A 186 45.87 2.08 -26.66
C ASN A 186 44.92 3.30 -26.66
N PRO A 187 43.60 3.10 -26.61
CA PRO A 187 42.67 4.24 -26.55
C PRO A 187 42.79 4.99 -25.22
N GLU A 188 42.71 6.31 -25.28
CA GLU A 188 42.75 7.20 -24.12
C GLU A 188 41.55 8.13 -24.11
N TYR A 189 41.18 8.63 -22.92
CA TYR A 189 40.13 9.64 -22.79
C TYR A 189 40.75 11.01 -22.54
N VAL A 190 40.76 11.85 -23.56
CA VAL A 190 41.43 13.15 -23.55
C VAL A 190 40.46 14.25 -23.99
N ASN A 191 40.38 15.33 -23.21
CA ASN A 191 39.55 16.50 -23.51
C ASN A 191 38.07 16.18 -23.82
N GLY A 192 37.50 15.16 -23.16
CA GLY A 192 36.09 14.81 -23.34
C GLY A 192 35.80 13.87 -24.52
N GLU A 193 36.83 13.29 -25.14
CA GLU A 193 36.72 12.35 -26.25
C GLU A 193 37.62 11.11 -26.06
N VAL A 194 37.19 9.99 -26.63
CA VAL A 194 38.06 8.81 -26.77
C VAL A 194 38.90 8.96 -28.03
N VAL A 195 40.22 8.87 -27.87
CA VAL A 195 41.19 9.02 -28.94
C VAL A 195 42.08 7.79 -28.98
N GLU A 196 42.60 7.48 -30.18
CA GLU A 196 43.68 6.53 -30.42
C GLU A 196 44.81 7.28 -31.17
N ASN A 197 46.00 7.33 -30.58
CA ASN A 197 47.15 8.08 -31.13
C ASN A 197 46.79 9.55 -31.47
N GLY A 198 46.01 10.20 -30.60
CA GLY A 198 45.61 11.60 -30.77
C GLY A 198 44.46 11.84 -31.77
N THR A 199 43.93 10.78 -32.39
CA THR A 199 42.81 10.87 -33.34
C THR A 199 41.52 10.34 -32.69
N SER A 200 40.41 11.09 -32.81
CA SER A 200 39.10 10.64 -32.29
C SER A 200 38.69 9.32 -32.93
N VAL A 201 38.23 8.35 -32.08
CA VAL A 201 37.66 7.09 -32.59
C VAL A 201 36.26 7.28 -33.16
N GLY A 202 35.69 8.49 -33.02
CA GLY A 202 34.34 8.83 -33.44
C GLY A 202 33.30 8.28 -32.50
N TYR A 203 32.08 8.82 -32.56
CA TYR A 203 30.94 8.40 -31.76
C TYR A 203 29.63 8.65 -32.49
N ARG A 204 28.58 7.98 -32.03
CA ARG A 204 27.17 8.32 -32.35
C ARG A 204 26.47 8.81 -31.10
N THR A 205 25.49 9.70 -31.28
CA THR A 205 24.64 10.16 -30.17
C THR A 205 23.40 9.33 -30.16
N LEU A 206 23.12 8.65 -29.06
CA LEU A 206 21.93 7.83 -28.84
C LEU A 206 20.99 8.52 -27.90
N LYS A 207 19.70 8.45 -28.22
CA LYS A 207 18.61 8.87 -27.34
C LYS A 207 18.10 7.66 -26.55
N THR A 208 17.82 7.83 -25.28
CA THR A 208 17.25 6.80 -24.39
C THR A 208 16.51 7.45 -23.22
N PHE A 209 16.10 6.65 -22.23
CA PHE A 209 15.39 7.15 -21.05
C PHE A 209 16.11 6.80 -19.77
N GLY A 210 16.21 7.77 -18.86
CA GLY A 210 16.53 7.55 -17.45
C GLY A 210 15.28 7.15 -16.71
N VAL A 211 15.29 5.96 -16.11
CA VAL A 211 14.14 5.43 -15.36
C VAL A 211 14.47 5.38 -13.89
N PHE A 212 13.61 5.96 -13.06
CA PHE A 212 13.77 6.01 -11.62
C PHE A 212 12.42 5.98 -10.91
N GLN A 213 12.44 5.87 -9.58
CA GLN A 213 11.23 5.94 -8.75
C GLN A 213 11.03 7.37 -8.27
N ARG A 214 9.77 7.79 -8.24
CA ARG A 214 9.34 9.11 -7.80
C ARG A 214 8.16 9.00 -6.84
N PRO A 215 8.10 9.76 -5.74
CA PRO A 215 6.94 9.80 -4.86
C PRO A 215 5.67 10.20 -5.59
N ASP A 216 4.55 9.53 -5.29
CA ASP A 216 3.24 9.79 -5.90
C ASP A 216 2.09 9.52 -4.92
N ASN A 217 0.86 9.83 -5.33
CA ASN A 217 -0.38 9.73 -4.55
C ASN A 217 -1.41 8.77 -5.15
N GLY A 218 -0.97 7.66 -5.73
CA GLY A 218 -1.84 6.73 -6.45
C GLY A 218 -2.76 5.88 -5.59
N ILE A 219 -2.42 5.67 -4.32
CA ILE A 219 -3.14 4.71 -3.47
C ILE A 219 -4.51 5.25 -3.05
N LYS A 220 -5.53 4.41 -3.29
CA LYS A 220 -6.90 4.57 -2.78
C LYS A 220 -7.33 3.30 -2.07
N THR A 221 -7.97 3.44 -0.91
CA THR A 221 -8.50 2.29 -0.16
C THR A 221 -9.93 2.57 0.26
N ASP A 222 -10.82 1.61 -0.03
CA ASP A 222 -12.16 1.52 0.51
C ASP A 222 -12.21 0.30 1.44
N LYS A 223 -12.40 0.54 2.72
CA LYS A 223 -12.45 -0.50 3.74
C LYS A 223 -13.74 -0.37 4.53
N TRP A 224 -14.41 -1.49 4.80
CA TRP A 224 -15.51 -1.56 5.73
C TRP A 224 -15.48 -2.89 6.47
N GLY A 225 -16.12 -2.94 7.61
CA GLY A 225 -16.16 -4.16 8.39
C GLY A 225 -17.17 -4.10 9.52
N ILE A 226 -17.27 -5.25 10.19
CA ILE A 226 -18.08 -5.43 11.40
C ILE A 226 -17.16 -6.03 12.45
N GLU A 227 -17.15 -5.42 13.64
CA GLU A 227 -16.44 -5.92 14.81
C GLU A 227 -17.46 -6.30 15.88
N TYR A 228 -17.19 -7.39 16.59
CA TYR A 228 -18.04 -7.83 17.69
C TYR A 228 -17.20 -8.33 18.86
N SER A 229 -17.74 -8.12 20.06
CA SER A 229 -17.13 -8.61 21.31
C SER A 229 -18.25 -9.00 22.28
N PHE A 230 -18.12 -10.16 22.89
CA PHE A 230 -19.03 -10.69 23.92
C PHE A 230 -18.19 -11.14 25.11
N ASP A 231 -18.26 -10.41 26.20
CA ASP A 231 -17.64 -10.78 27.48
C ASP A 231 -18.75 -11.33 28.39
N PHE A 232 -18.76 -12.65 28.59
CA PHE A 232 -19.71 -13.35 29.44
C PHE A 232 -19.33 -13.23 30.94
N GLY A 233 -18.24 -12.54 31.26
CA GLY A 233 -17.74 -12.45 32.61
C GLY A 233 -17.30 -13.81 33.17
N LYS A 234 -17.31 -13.91 34.49
CA LYS A 234 -16.93 -15.14 35.18
C LYS A 234 -18.19 -15.96 35.48
N ILE A 235 -18.22 -17.20 35.02
CA ILE A 235 -19.23 -18.20 35.35
C ILE A 235 -18.75 -18.93 36.61
N ASP A 236 -19.39 -18.65 37.76
CA ASP A 236 -18.89 -19.13 39.05
C ASP A 236 -18.90 -20.64 39.21
N VAL A 237 -19.85 -21.36 38.59
CA VAL A 237 -19.95 -22.83 38.65
C VAL A 237 -18.70 -23.49 38.09
N ILE A 238 -18.18 -22.99 36.96
CA ILE A 238 -17.01 -23.53 36.28
C ILE A 238 -15.72 -22.72 36.56
N LYS A 239 -15.85 -21.65 37.37
CA LYS A 239 -14.73 -20.72 37.71
C LYS A 239 -14.03 -20.12 36.50
N THR A 240 -14.74 -19.98 35.36
CA THR A 240 -14.18 -19.59 34.06
C THR A 240 -14.78 -18.30 33.57
N SER A 241 -13.93 -17.36 33.16
CA SER A 241 -14.31 -16.18 32.36
C SER A 241 -14.21 -16.52 30.88
N ILE A 242 -15.19 -16.06 30.10
CA ILE A 242 -15.32 -16.33 28.67
C ILE A 242 -15.39 -15.01 27.93
N LEU A 243 -14.48 -14.81 26.98
CA LEU A 243 -14.49 -13.70 26.03
C LEU A 243 -14.50 -14.26 24.61
N VAL A 244 -15.42 -13.77 23.80
CA VAL A 244 -15.50 -14.04 22.36
C VAL A 244 -15.43 -12.71 21.63
N ASP A 245 -14.47 -12.54 20.76
CA ASP A 245 -14.37 -11.35 19.90
C ASP A 245 -14.02 -11.75 18.47
N GLY A 246 -14.32 -10.87 17.55
CA GLY A 246 -13.99 -11.13 16.15
C GLY A 246 -14.30 -9.95 15.25
N ALA A 247 -13.92 -10.11 14.00
CA ALA A 247 -14.14 -9.09 13.00
C ALA A 247 -14.27 -9.68 11.59
N PHE A 248 -15.12 -9.03 10.80
CA PHE A 248 -15.16 -9.17 9.35
C PHE A 248 -14.60 -7.91 8.71
N PHE A 249 -13.67 -8.08 7.76
CA PHE A 249 -13.08 -7.00 6.98
C PHE A 249 -13.28 -7.22 5.48
N HIS A 250 -13.64 -6.14 4.80
CA HIS A 250 -13.69 -6.06 3.35
C HIS A 250 -12.87 -4.84 2.93
N THR A 251 -11.75 -5.06 2.26
CA THR A 251 -10.82 -4.02 1.87
C THR A 251 -10.55 -4.07 0.37
N LYS A 252 -10.80 -2.96 -0.32
CA LYS A 252 -10.38 -2.75 -1.71
C LYS A 252 -9.30 -1.68 -1.74
N THR A 253 -8.15 -2.04 -2.29
CA THR A 253 -7.05 -1.09 -2.49
C THR A 253 -6.72 -1.02 -3.97
N PHE A 254 -6.54 0.20 -4.48
CA PHE A 254 -6.09 0.46 -5.85
C PHE A 254 -4.87 1.37 -5.84
N ASP A 255 -3.93 1.08 -6.72
CA ASP A 255 -2.88 2.00 -7.14
C ASP A 255 -3.28 2.59 -8.48
N ASN A 256 -3.57 3.88 -8.51
CA ASN A 256 -3.97 4.62 -9.70
C ASN A 256 -2.87 5.54 -10.24
N SER A 257 -1.64 5.38 -9.73
CA SER A 257 -0.47 6.09 -10.28
C SER A 257 -0.26 5.70 -11.74
N LEU A 258 0.10 6.69 -12.55
CA LEU A 258 0.64 6.43 -13.87
C LEU A 258 2.14 6.12 -13.74
N LYS A 259 2.51 4.89 -14.04
CA LYS A 259 3.91 4.43 -13.98
C LYS A 259 4.49 4.34 -15.37
N MET A 260 5.61 4.98 -15.56
CA MET A 260 6.37 4.96 -16.80
C MET A 260 7.34 3.77 -16.78
N ILE A 261 7.27 2.96 -17.81
CA ILE A 261 8.08 1.75 -17.94
C ILE A 261 8.73 1.72 -19.31
N HIS A 262 10.06 1.70 -19.31
CA HIS A 262 10.86 1.56 -20.51
C HIS A 262 11.30 0.11 -20.69
N GLU A 263 11.18 -0.41 -21.90
CA GLU A 263 11.65 -1.75 -22.27
C GLU A 263 13.16 -1.69 -22.56
N SER A 264 13.92 -2.50 -21.83
CA SER A 264 15.37 -2.62 -22.02
C SER A 264 15.71 -3.45 -23.27
N ARG A 265 15.37 -2.96 -24.44
CA ARG A 265 15.70 -3.61 -25.73
C ARG A 265 16.22 -2.63 -26.76
N TYR A 266 16.77 -3.19 -27.82
CA TYR A 266 17.28 -2.45 -28.97
C TYR A 266 16.49 -2.84 -30.21
N ILE A 267 16.21 -1.85 -31.05
CA ILE A 267 15.65 -2.01 -32.39
C ILE A 267 16.63 -1.37 -33.36
N ASN A 268 17.10 -2.10 -34.36
CA ASN A 268 18.11 -1.64 -35.33
C ASN A 268 19.36 -1.04 -34.69
N ASN A 269 19.87 -1.67 -33.61
CA ASN A 269 21.01 -1.21 -32.83
C ASN A 269 20.81 0.12 -32.08
N GLU A 270 19.58 0.59 -31.92
CA GLU A 270 19.23 1.76 -31.11
C GLU A 270 18.34 1.36 -29.93
N PRO A 271 18.47 2.05 -28.80
CA PRO A 271 17.58 1.81 -27.66
C PRO A 271 16.11 1.95 -28.06
N TYR A 272 15.22 1.14 -27.44
CA TYR A 272 13.80 1.21 -27.71
C TYR A 272 13.27 2.64 -27.51
N PRO A 273 12.59 3.24 -28.53
CA PRO A 273 12.34 4.67 -28.55
C PRO A 273 11.10 5.13 -27.79
N TYR A 274 10.43 4.24 -27.05
CA TYR A 274 9.18 4.55 -26.37
C TYR A 274 9.16 4.07 -24.93
N VAL A 275 8.41 4.79 -24.08
CA VAL A 275 8.09 4.45 -22.69
C VAL A 275 6.60 4.27 -22.57
N GLY A 276 6.13 3.12 -22.10
CA GLY A 276 4.71 2.90 -21.82
C GLY A 276 4.29 3.50 -20.48
N LEU A 277 3.09 4.11 -20.44
CA LEU A 277 2.45 4.62 -19.23
C LEU A 277 1.34 3.68 -18.79
N TYR A 278 1.49 3.07 -17.61
CA TYR A 278 0.55 2.06 -17.09
C TYR A 278 -0.07 2.53 -15.78
N VAL A 279 -1.32 2.19 -15.56
CA VAL A 279 -1.99 2.44 -14.28
C VAL A 279 -1.59 1.35 -13.27
N GLY A 280 -1.03 1.76 -12.14
CA GLY A 280 -0.69 0.87 -11.03
C GLY A 280 0.57 0.02 -11.22
N GLY A 281 1.18 -0.04 -12.39
CA GLY A 281 2.46 -0.69 -12.63
C GLY A 281 2.48 -1.82 -13.65
N THR A 282 3.49 -2.70 -13.57
CA THR A 282 3.79 -3.75 -14.54
C THR A 282 2.88 -4.97 -14.47
N ASN A 283 2.18 -5.16 -13.35
CA ASN A 283 1.25 -6.27 -13.18
C ASN A 283 -0.04 -5.98 -13.93
N VAL A 284 -0.69 -7.01 -14.45
CA VAL A 284 -1.98 -6.92 -15.14
C VAL A 284 -3.14 -6.44 -14.26
N GLY A 285 -2.91 -6.16 -12.98
CA GLY A 285 -3.86 -5.59 -12.03
C GLY A 285 -3.30 -4.36 -11.35
N ASN A 286 -4.17 -3.40 -11.03
CA ASN A 286 -3.83 -2.20 -10.27
C ASN A 286 -4.48 -2.17 -8.90
N GLY A 287 -5.11 -3.26 -8.47
CA GLY A 287 -5.79 -3.30 -7.18
C GLY A 287 -5.90 -4.69 -6.60
N ASN A 288 -6.36 -4.74 -5.36
CA ASN A 288 -6.61 -5.97 -4.62
C ASN A 288 -7.89 -5.83 -3.79
N LEU A 289 -8.69 -6.90 -3.79
CA LEU A 289 -9.78 -7.13 -2.85
C LEU A 289 -9.30 -8.14 -1.81
N TYR A 290 -9.43 -7.80 -0.54
CA TYR A 290 -9.15 -8.67 0.58
C TYR A 290 -10.36 -8.76 1.51
N GLN A 291 -10.72 -9.97 1.91
CA GLN A 291 -11.82 -10.23 2.83
C GLN A 291 -11.37 -11.24 3.89
N ARG A 292 -11.66 -10.95 5.13
CA ARG A 292 -11.33 -11.85 6.24
C ARG A 292 -12.42 -11.83 7.31
N LEU A 293 -12.75 -13.01 7.81
CA LEU A 293 -13.59 -13.21 8.99
C LEU A 293 -12.82 -14.06 9.98
N ASN A 294 -12.60 -13.54 11.17
CA ASN A 294 -11.98 -14.26 12.26
C ASN A 294 -12.77 -14.13 13.56
N THR A 295 -12.67 -15.15 14.40
CA THR A 295 -13.20 -15.18 15.76
C THR A 295 -12.12 -15.64 16.71
N ASN A 296 -11.99 -14.98 17.84
CA ASN A 296 -11.14 -15.37 18.96
C ASN A 296 -12.01 -15.78 20.13
N LEU A 297 -11.66 -16.88 20.78
CA LEU A 297 -12.22 -17.34 22.04
C LEU A 297 -11.11 -17.32 23.08
N ARG A 298 -11.37 -16.69 24.21
CA ARG A 298 -10.48 -16.71 25.37
C ARG A 298 -11.23 -17.23 26.59
N LEU A 299 -10.74 -18.33 27.14
CA LEU A 299 -11.23 -18.92 28.39
C LEU A 299 -10.16 -18.74 29.48
N VAL A 300 -10.54 -18.19 30.62
CA VAL A 300 -9.64 -18.06 31.76
C VAL A 300 -10.30 -18.73 32.96
N THR A 301 -9.79 -19.89 33.37
CA THR A 301 -10.26 -20.68 34.51
C THR A 301 -9.31 -20.49 35.67
N HIS A 302 -9.81 -19.99 36.79
CA HIS A 302 -9.04 -19.81 38.01
C HIS A 302 -9.56 -20.76 39.10
N ILE A 303 -8.68 -21.66 39.55
CA ILE A 303 -8.97 -22.64 40.62
C ILE A 303 -8.17 -22.24 41.86
N PRO A 304 -8.73 -21.40 42.76
CA PRO A 304 -7.98 -20.85 43.90
C PRO A 304 -7.43 -21.91 44.86
N GLN A 305 -8.20 -23.00 45.07
CA GLN A 305 -7.78 -24.10 45.96
C GLN A 305 -6.48 -24.76 45.50
N LEU A 306 -6.29 -24.83 44.19
CA LEU A 306 -5.07 -25.38 43.60
C LEU A 306 -4.05 -24.31 43.23
N ARG A 307 -4.37 -23.03 43.39
CA ARG A 307 -3.55 -21.89 42.91
C ARG A 307 -3.15 -22.07 41.43
N LEU A 308 -4.10 -22.50 40.63
CA LEU A 308 -3.92 -22.74 39.19
C LEU A 308 -4.78 -21.78 38.39
N VAL A 309 -4.16 -21.24 37.32
CA VAL A 309 -4.86 -20.47 36.30
C VAL A 309 -4.62 -21.13 34.94
N PHE A 310 -5.67 -21.52 34.27
CA PHE A 310 -5.64 -22.01 32.90
C PHE A 310 -6.16 -20.91 31.98
N THR A 311 -5.43 -20.63 30.93
CA THR A 311 -5.88 -19.73 29.85
C THR A 311 -5.83 -20.51 28.55
N LEU A 312 -6.98 -20.69 27.94
CA LEU A 312 -7.11 -21.23 26.60
C LEU A 312 -7.47 -20.06 25.65
N GLY A 313 -6.62 -19.85 24.64
CA GLY A 313 -6.92 -18.98 23.51
C GLY A 313 -7.15 -19.84 22.28
N ALA A 314 -8.28 -19.65 21.61
CA ALA A 314 -8.57 -20.27 20.33
C ALA A 314 -8.87 -19.17 19.33
N GLN A 315 -8.22 -19.20 18.18
CA GLN A 315 -8.53 -18.34 17.05
C GLN A 315 -9.01 -19.20 15.89
N CYS A 316 -10.14 -18.82 15.32
CA CYS A 316 -10.64 -19.40 14.08
C CYS A 316 -10.63 -18.33 12.99
N VAL A 317 -10.00 -18.61 11.88
CA VAL A 317 -10.15 -17.83 10.63
C VAL A 317 -11.13 -18.60 9.76
N TRP A 318 -12.35 -18.06 9.65
CA TRP A 318 -13.45 -18.68 8.92
C TRP A 318 -13.37 -18.42 7.41
N MET A 319 -12.82 -17.28 7.07
CA MET A 319 -12.68 -16.83 5.69
C MET A 319 -11.44 -15.97 5.59
N ASP A 320 -10.62 -16.28 4.61
CA ASP A 320 -9.47 -15.48 4.19
C ASP A 320 -9.40 -15.56 2.68
N LYS A 321 -9.79 -14.46 2.01
CA LYS A 321 -9.95 -14.40 0.56
C LYS A 321 -9.23 -13.20 0.00
N SER A 322 -8.58 -13.41 -1.12
CA SER A 322 -7.96 -12.33 -1.89
C SER A 322 -8.25 -12.45 -3.38
N LYS A 323 -8.28 -11.33 -4.06
CA LYS A 323 -8.48 -11.26 -5.50
C LYS A 323 -7.82 -10.02 -6.08
N ALA A 324 -6.99 -10.18 -7.11
CA ALA A 324 -6.48 -9.05 -7.87
C ALA A 324 -7.60 -8.36 -8.65
N LEU A 325 -7.53 -7.04 -8.71
CA LEU A 325 -8.47 -6.19 -9.44
C LEU A 325 -7.72 -5.43 -10.53
N SER A 326 -8.41 -5.14 -11.63
CA SER A 326 -7.89 -4.32 -12.71
C SER A 326 -8.97 -3.33 -13.11
N LYS A 327 -8.92 -2.13 -12.51
CA LYS A 327 -9.98 -1.13 -12.74
C LYS A 327 -9.44 0.29 -12.62
N TYR A 328 -9.72 1.11 -13.63
CA TYR A 328 -9.40 2.52 -13.65
C TYR A 328 -10.52 3.32 -14.29
N GLN A 329 -10.94 4.43 -13.67
CA GLN A 329 -12.03 5.30 -14.15
C GLN A 329 -13.32 4.55 -14.56
N GLY A 330 -13.63 3.46 -13.85
CA GLY A 330 -14.83 2.66 -14.11
C GLY A 330 -14.65 1.52 -15.11
N GLN A 331 -13.55 1.51 -15.87
CA GLN A 331 -13.27 0.50 -16.90
C GLN A 331 -12.32 -0.59 -16.36
N CYS A 332 -12.44 -1.81 -16.89
CA CYS A 332 -11.46 -2.87 -16.68
C CYS A 332 -10.25 -2.60 -17.60
N LEU A 333 -9.04 -2.63 -17.02
CA LEU A 333 -7.81 -2.40 -17.76
C LEU A 333 -7.29 -3.69 -18.41
N ALA A 334 -7.55 -4.85 -17.79
CA ALA A 334 -7.07 -6.13 -18.27
C ALA A 334 -8.13 -6.81 -19.14
N TYR A 335 -7.70 -7.39 -20.23
CA TYR A 335 -8.51 -8.19 -21.13
C TYR A 335 -7.87 -9.58 -21.34
N MET A 336 -8.66 -10.52 -21.86
CA MET A 336 -8.21 -11.88 -22.20
C MET A 336 -8.35 -12.11 -23.70
N LYS A 337 -7.55 -13.02 -24.22
CA LYS A 337 -7.68 -13.53 -25.59
C LYS A 337 -7.86 -15.03 -25.55
N ASP A 338 -8.66 -15.56 -26.49
CA ASP A 338 -8.75 -17.00 -26.75
C ASP A 338 -7.52 -17.49 -27.53
N ASP A 339 -7.50 -18.78 -27.85
CA ASP A 339 -6.40 -19.41 -28.59
C ASP A 339 -6.29 -18.87 -30.04
N ASP A 340 -7.38 -18.31 -30.57
CA ASP A 340 -7.44 -17.68 -31.90
C ASP A 340 -7.07 -16.18 -31.85
N GLY A 341 -6.82 -15.64 -30.66
CA GLY A 341 -6.40 -14.24 -30.44
C GLY A 341 -7.55 -13.24 -30.29
N ASN A 342 -8.82 -13.69 -30.26
CA ASN A 342 -9.97 -12.81 -30.07
C ASN A 342 -10.11 -12.40 -28.58
N ILE A 343 -10.59 -11.19 -28.35
CA ILE A 343 -10.87 -10.71 -27.00
C ILE A 343 -12.06 -11.45 -26.41
N ILE A 344 -11.88 -12.04 -25.22
CA ILE A 344 -12.93 -12.73 -24.47
C ILE A 344 -13.51 -11.76 -23.45
N GLU A 345 -14.83 -11.56 -23.52
CA GLU A 345 -15.61 -10.84 -22.51
C GLU A 345 -16.34 -11.84 -21.61
N GLY A 346 -16.27 -11.63 -20.29
CA GLY A 346 -17.06 -12.39 -19.32
C GLY A 346 -16.28 -13.30 -18.37
N ASN A 347 -16.99 -14.24 -17.73
CA ASN A 347 -16.44 -15.15 -16.75
C ASN A 347 -15.62 -16.26 -17.42
N VAL A 348 -14.40 -16.43 -16.94
CA VAL A 348 -13.48 -17.48 -17.34
C VAL A 348 -13.98 -18.83 -16.84
N GLU A 349 -13.93 -19.85 -17.68
CA GLU A 349 -14.12 -21.23 -17.27
C GLU A 349 -13.10 -21.59 -16.17
N LYS A 350 -13.58 -22.22 -15.11
CA LYS A 350 -12.81 -22.45 -13.87
C LYS A 350 -11.54 -23.26 -14.07
N ASP A 351 -11.49 -24.06 -15.14
CA ASP A 351 -10.42 -25.04 -15.41
C ASP A 351 -9.47 -24.64 -16.56
N LYS A 352 -9.70 -23.48 -17.20
CA LYS A 352 -8.82 -22.96 -18.26
C LYS A 352 -7.97 -21.79 -17.78
N THR A 353 -6.68 -21.86 -18.06
CA THR A 353 -5.74 -20.78 -17.78
C THR A 353 -5.61 -19.93 -19.05
N TYR A 354 -6.13 -18.71 -19.02
CA TYR A 354 -5.95 -17.73 -20.06
C TYR A 354 -4.83 -16.75 -19.72
N ASN A 355 -4.21 -16.17 -20.72
CA ASN A 355 -3.35 -15.01 -20.52
C ASN A 355 -4.21 -13.74 -20.45
N LYS A 356 -3.93 -12.91 -19.48
CA LYS A 356 -4.49 -11.56 -19.42
C LYS A 356 -3.47 -10.56 -19.91
N TYR A 357 -3.94 -9.59 -20.64
CA TYR A 357 -3.15 -8.54 -21.26
C TYR A 357 -3.57 -7.19 -20.71
N ILE A 358 -2.61 -6.27 -20.65
CA ILE A 358 -2.86 -4.87 -20.33
C ILE A 358 -2.06 -3.99 -21.28
N ASN A 359 -2.75 -3.05 -21.89
CA ASN A 359 -2.12 -2.01 -22.71
C ASN A 359 -1.68 -0.85 -21.81
N PRO A 360 -0.63 -0.12 -22.18
CA PRO A 360 -0.41 1.20 -21.61
C PRO A 360 -1.59 2.10 -21.95
N VAL A 361 -1.90 3.07 -21.10
CA VAL A 361 -2.95 4.08 -21.39
C VAL A 361 -2.42 5.17 -22.31
N ALA A 362 -1.10 5.33 -22.35
CA ALA A 362 -0.39 6.27 -23.20
C ALA A 362 1.07 5.80 -23.37
N TYR A 363 1.81 6.42 -24.26
CA TYR A 363 3.25 6.24 -24.39
C TYR A 363 3.96 7.59 -24.58
N MET A 364 5.24 7.64 -24.21
CA MET A 364 6.11 8.81 -24.38
C MET A 364 7.20 8.46 -25.38
N ASP A 365 7.45 9.36 -26.33
CA ASP A 365 8.54 9.26 -27.30
C ASP A 365 9.87 9.84 -26.75
N GLN A 366 10.93 9.75 -27.54
CA GLN A 366 12.28 10.25 -27.18
C GLN A 366 12.39 11.77 -27.08
N ASP A 367 11.38 12.51 -27.52
CA ASP A 367 11.34 13.98 -27.39
C ASP A 367 10.52 14.39 -26.14
N GLY A 368 9.99 13.41 -25.39
CA GLY A 368 9.22 13.60 -24.18
C GLY A 368 7.72 13.88 -24.43
N THR A 369 7.24 13.73 -25.67
CA THR A 369 5.85 13.93 -26.03
C THR A 369 5.05 12.70 -25.65
N ILE A 370 3.90 12.92 -25.00
CA ILE A 370 2.99 11.84 -24.59
C ILE A 370 1.88 11.70 -25.62
N HIS A 371 1.69 10.47 -26.11
CA HIS A 371 0.71 10.08 -27.09
C HIS A 371 -0.28 9.08 -26.49
N PRO A 372 -1.56 9.09 -26.88
CA PRO A 372 -2.51 8.06 -26.48
C PRO A 372 -2.11 6.71 -27.09
N PHE A 373 -2.31 5.63 -26.35
CA PHE A 373 -2.12 4.28 -26.87
C PHE A 373 -3.49 3.74 -27.32
N THR A 374 -3.65 3.50 -28.61
CA THR A 374 -4.90 3.10 -29.24
C THR A 374 -4.81 1.70 -29.85
N GLU A 375 -5.88 1.24 -30.49
CA GLU A 375 -5.87 -0.02 -31.25
C GLU A 375 -4.85 -0.02 -32.41
N THR A 376 -4.54 1.14 -32.95
CA THR A 376 -3.51 1.27 -34.01
C THR A 376 -2.15 0.86 -33.47
N GLU A 377 -1.74 1.41 -32.33
CA GLU A 377 -0.48 1.05 -31.69
C GLU A 377 -0.50 -0.41 -31.19
N ALA A 378 -1.64 -0.88 -30.68
CA ALA A 378 -1.75 -2.26 -30.21
C ALA A 378 -1.55 -3.31 -31.32
N ASN A 379 -1.80 -2.97 -32.58
CA ASN A 379 -1.61 -3.82 -33.73
C ASN A 379 -0.26 -3.61 -34.46
N ASP A 380 0.50 -2.57 -34.10
CA ASP A 380 1.83 -2.30 -34.65
C ASP A 380 2.91 -3.15 -33.96
N PRO A 381 3.72 -3.94 -34.71
CA PRO A 381 4.77 -4.77 -34.14
C PRO A 381 5.76 -4.01 -33.24
N VAL A 382 6.03 -2.73 -33.51
CA VAL A 382 6.94 -1.91 -32.70
C VAL A 382 6.38 -1.68 -31.31
N PHE A 383 5.09 -1.48 -31.16
CA PHE A 383 4.42 -1.20 -29.88
C PHE A 383 3.93 -2.45 -29.14
N GLN A 384 3.84 -3.60 -29.80
CA GLN A 384 3.43 -4.86 -29.15
C GLN A 384 4.30 -5.22 -27.94
N HIS A 385 5.55 -4.77 -27.92
CA HIS A 385 6.45 -4.97 -26.79
C HIS A 385 6.02 -4.24 -25.51
N MET A 386 5.17 -3.24 -25.61
CA MET A 386 4.59 -2.55 -24.47
C MET A 386 3.35 -3.26 -23.92
N ILE A 387 2.75 -4.20 -24.64
CA ILE A 387 1.61 -4.95 -24.12
C ILE A 387 2.09 -5.95 -23.09
N LYS A 388 1.70 -5.75 -21.84
CA LYS A 388 2.07 -6.64 -20.75
C LYS A 388 1.11 -7.81 -20.66
N SER A 389 1.62 -8.98 -20.30
CA SER A 389 0.82 -10.18 -20.12
C SER A 389 1.10 -10.85 -18.80
N GLY A 390 0.09 -11.51 -18.26
CA GLY A 390 0.19 -12.30 -17.03
C GLY A 390 -0.86 -13.40 -17.00
N LYS A 391 -0.66 -14.39 -16.14
CA LYS A 391 -1.60 -15.52 -16.02
C LYS A 391 -2.94 -15.04 -15.45
N SER A 392 -4.04 -15.53 -15.97
CA SER A 392 -5.40 -15.24 -15.49
C SER A 392 -5.63 -15.65 -14.03
N THR A 393 -4.84 -16.59 -13.51
CA THR A 393 -4.87 -17.02 -12.11
C THR A 393 -4.73 -15.90 -11.10
N TYR A 394 -4.06 -14.79 -11.45
CA TYR A 394 -3.99 -13.60 -10.60
C TYR A 394 -5.35 -12.95 -10.31
N PHE A 395 -6.36 -13.19 -11.16
CA PHE A 395 -7.70 -12.60 -11.01
C PHE A 395 -8.74 -13.60 -10.49
N VAL A 396 -8.34 -14.84 -10.26
CA VAL A 396 -9.16 -15.83 -9.57
C VAL A 396 -9.15 -15.50 -8.09
N GLU A 397 -10.29 -15.68 -7.42
CA GLU A 397 -10.36 -15.55 -5.96
C GLU A 397 -9.51 -16.67 -5.34
N ASP A 398 -8.49 -16.27 -4.61
CA ASP A 398 -7.71 -17.16 -3.75
C ASP A 398 -8.37 -17.20 -2.38
N SER A 399 -8.60 -18.40 -1.86
CA SER A 399 -9.25 -18.58 -0.56
C SER A 399 -8.56 -19.69 0.22
N LEU A 400 -8.26 -19.41 1.48
CA LEU A 400 -7.83 -20.43 2.43
C LEU A 400 -9.05 -21.10 3.04
N ASP A 401 -8.95 -22.43 3.25
CA ASP A 401 -9.91 -23.17 4.05
C ASP A 401 -9.90 -22.64 5.50
N PRO A 402 -11.03 -22.77 6.24
CA PRO A 402 -11.05 -22.39 7.63
C PRO A 402 -9.99 -23.12 8.46
N TYR A 403 -9.24 -22.36 9.25
CA TYR A 403 -8.20 -22.92 10.11
C TYR A 403 -8.28 -22.41 11.53
N PHE A 404 -7.74 -23.22 12.46
CA PHE A 404 -7.79 -22.97 13.89
C PHE A 404 -6.38 -22.92 14.47
N MET A 405 -6.17 -22.01 15.40
CA MET A 405 -4.96 -21.92 16.22
C MET A 405 -5.38 -22.00 17.69
N LEU A 406 -4.70 -22.85 18.44
CA LEU A 406 -4.98 -23.06 19.87
C LEU A 406 -3.71 -22.73 20.66
N ASN A 407 -3.90 -21.96 21.75
CA ASN A 407 -2.83 -21.60 22.66
C ASN A 407 -3.30 -21.93 24.08
N LEU A 408 -2.54 -22.74 24.80
CA LEU A 408 -2.81 -23.08 26.21
C LEU A 408 -1.70 -22.54 27.08
N ARG A 409 -2.10 -21.86 28.14
CA ARG A 409 -1.22 -21.47 29.22
C ARG A 409 -1.76 -21.99 30.54
N MET A 410 -0.92 -22.69 31.29
CA MET A 410 -1.19 -23.11 32.66
C MET A 410 -0.19 -22.42 33.58
N THR A 411 -0.69 -21.72 34.58
CA THR A 411 0.15 -21.04 35.57
C THR A 411 -0.16 -21.59 36.97
N LYS A 412 0.86 -22.10 37.64
CA LYS A 412 0.83 -22.50 39.05
C LYS A 412 1.48 -21.43 39.90
N GLU A 413 0.73 -20.89 40.85
CA GLU A 413 1.27 -19.98 41.85
C GLU A 413 1.90 -20.77 42.99
N ILE A 414 3.14 -20.43 43.37
CA ILE A 414 3.95 -21.08 44.39
C ILE A 414 4.17 -20.06 45.53
N GLY A 415 3.45 -20.26 46.65
CA GLY A 415 3.49 -19.28 47.74
C GLY A 415 2.92 -17.92 47.34
N LYS A 416 3.53 -16.83 47.81
CA LYS A 416 3.12 -15.45 47.48
C LYS A 416 4.11 -14.74 46.56
N PHE A 417 5.19 -15.37 46.16
CA PHE A 417 6.35 -14.73 45.51
C PHE A 417 6.88 -15.41 44.26
N ALA A 418 6.33 -16.56 43.88
CA ALA A 418 6.76 -17.28 42.67
C ALA A 418 5.59 -17.84 41.87
N SER A 419 5.77 -17.97 40.59
CA SER A 419 4.83 -18.67 39.70
C SER A 419 5.59 -19.45 38.63
N LEU A 420 5.04 -20.61 38.25
CA LEU A 420 5.55 -21.46 37.17
C LEU A 420 4.49 -21.47 36.08
N SER A 421 4.87 -21.16 34.85
CA SER A 421 3.98 -21.18 33.69
C SER A 421 4.43 -22.19 32.65
N PHE A 422 3.49 -22.97 32.16
CA PHE A 422 3.63 -23.88 31.02
C PHE A 422 2.83 -23.33 29.85
N TYR A 423 3.37 -23.40 28.64
CA TYR A 423 2.77 -22.96 27.40
C TYR A 423 2.78 -24.09 26.38
N ALA A 424 1.66 -24.22 25.63
CA ALA A 424 1.53 -25.09 24.48
C ALA A 424 0.79 -24.32 23.37
N ASN A 425 1.31 -24.37 22.15
CA ASN A 425 0.77 -23.75 20.96
C ASN A 425 0.50 -24.80 19.89
#